data_12ff69f96f04bc86fdeaecd845f9bdb0
#
_entry.id   12ff69f96f04bc86fdeaecd845f9bdb0
#
_cell.length_a   1.000
_cell.length_b   1.000
_cell.length_c   1.000
_cell.angle_alpha   90.00
_cell.angle_beta   90.00
_cell.angle_gamma   90.00
#
_symmetry.space_group_name_H-M   'P 1'
#
loop_
_entity.id
_entity.type
_entity.pdbx_description
1 polymer ?
#
loop_
_entity_poly.entity_id
_entity_poly.type
_entity_poly.pdbx_seq_one_letter_code
_entity_poly.pdbx_strand_id
1 'polypeptide(L)' 'GKYCVLARRHSDQWYIVGVNAQEKAIHLDVKIPMVAGKELTRISDDKRMISYTDQLYVPEDGRVSVTIQPNGGIVLIN' A
#
# COMPACT_ATOMS: atom_id res chain seq x y z
N GLY A 1 -9.31 -16.08 2.84
CA GLY A 1 -8.49 -14.95 3.00
C GLY A 1 -9.23 -13.71 3.38
N LYS A 2 -8.59 -12.96 4.24
CA LYS A 2 -9.19 -11.73 4.76
C LYS A 2 -8.52 -10.50 4.19
N TYR A 3 -7.29 -10.65 3.76
CA TYR A 3 -6.59 -9.59 3.02
C TYR A 3 -5.50 -10.22 2.17
N CYS A 4 -5.03 -9.47 1.20
CA CYS A 4 -3.97 -9.91 0.30
C CYS A 4 -3.11 -8.71 -0.05
N VAL A 5 -1.79 -8.91 -0.07
CA VAL A 5 -0.84 -7.89 -0.52
C VAL A 5 0.08 -8.55 -1.54
N LEU A 6 0.19 -7.94 -2.71
CA LEU A 6 1.03 -8.43 -3.80
C LEU A 6 1.95 -7.33 -4.28
N ALA A 7 3.17 -7.71 -4.67
CA ALA A 7 4.11 -6.80 -5.29
C ALA A 7 4.45 -7.34 -6.68
N ARG A 8 4.43 -6.46 -7.68
CA ARG A 8 4.79 -6.80 -9.05
C ARG A 8 5.71 -5.74 -9.63
N ARG A 9 6.61 -6.20 -10.49
CA ARG A 9 7.47 -5.31 -11.24
C ARG A 9 7.13 -5.39 -12.71
N HIS A 10 7.05 -4.22 -13.36
CA HIS A 10 6.92 -4.12 -14.80
C HIS A 10 7.97 -3.13 -15.29
N SER A 11 8.95 -3.59 -16.06
CA SER A 11 10.14 -2.80 -16.37
C SER A 11 10.82 -2.34 -15.09
N ASP A 12 10.98 -1.03 -14.90
CA ASP A 12 11.62 -0.45 -13.72
C ASP A 12 10.61 0.01 -12.67
N GLN A 13 9.32 -0.24 -12.89
CA GLN A 13 8.27 0.18 -11.98
C GLN A 13 7.79 -0.96 -11.11
N TRP A 14 7.63 -0.66 -9.82
CA TRP A 14 7.01 -1.57 -8.86
C TRP A 14 5.58 -1.14 -8.56
N TYR A 15 4.71 -2.13 -8.47
CA TYR A 15 3.32 -1.96 -8.09
C TYR A 15 3.07 -2.84 -6.88
N ILE A 16 2.72 -2.23 -5.75
CA ILE A 16 2.35 -2.96 -4.55
C ILE A 16 0.86 -2.73 -4.35
N VAL A 17 0.08 -3.81 -4.34
CA VAL A 17 -1.38 -3.74 -4.28
C VAL A 17 -1.84 -4.52 -3.06
N GLY A 18 -2.70 -3.90 -2.26
CA GLY A 18 -3.31 -4.56 -1.11
C GLY A 18 -4.82 -4.42 -1.16
N VAL A 19 -5.52 -5.47 -0.74
CA VAL A 19 -6.97 -5.45 -0.59
C VAL A 19 -7.34 -6.00 0.76
N ASN A 20 -8.38 -5.43 1.36
CA ASN A 20 -8.91 -5.84 2.64
C ASN A 20 -10.36 -6.29 2.46
N ALA A 21 -10.62 -7.58 2.62
CA ALA A 21 -11.95 -8.15 2.49
C ALA A 21 -12.65 -8.29 3.85
N GLN A 22 -12.13 -7.63 4.88
CA GLN A 22 -12.70 -7.66 6.21
C GLN A 22 -13.63 -6.48 6.43
N GLU A 23 -14.47 -6.59 7.45
CA GLU A 23 -15.37 -5.51 7.84
C GLU A 23 -14.72 -4.46 8.74
N LYS A 24 -13.45 -4.66 9.08
CA LYS A 24 -12.67 -3.74 9.90
C LYS A 24 -11.47 -3.26 9.10
N ALA A 25 -11.04 -2.03 9.37
CA ALA A 25 -9.78 -1.53 8.83
C ALA A 25 -8.63 -2.39 9.35
N ILE A 26 -7.62 -2.60 8.52
CA ILE A 26 -6.41 -3.30 8.94
C ILE A 26 -5.22 -2.37 8.87
N HIS A 27 -4.32 -2.54 9.82
CA HIS A 27 -3.06 -1.81 9.88
C HIS A 27 -1.95 -2.80 9.63
N LEU A 28 -1.17 -2.58 8.58
CA LEU A 28 -0.12 -3.50 8.19
C LEU A 28 1.24 -2.81 8.22
N ASP A 29 2.22 -3.53 8.75
CA ASP A 29 3.63 -3.17 8.58
C ASP A 29 4.15 -4.04 7.45
N VAL A 30 4.45 -3.40 6.32
CA VAL A 30 4.96 -4.13 5.16
C VAL A 30 6.42 -3.82 4.94
N LYS A 31 7.16 -4.83 4.49
CA LYS A 31 8.57 -4.69 4.17
C LYS A 31 8.73 -4.76 2.66
N ILE A 32 9.14 -3.63 2.08
CA ILE A 32 9.30 -3.50 0.63
C ILE A 32 10.69 -2.94 0.31
N PRO A 33 11.74 -3.74 0.57
CA PRO A 33 13.13 -3.26 0.43
C PRO A 33 13.50 -2.89 -1.00
N MET A 34 12.79 -3.41 -2.00
CA MET A 34 13.05 -3.10 -3.40
C MET A 34 12.82 -1.64 -3.74
N VAL A 35 12.07 -0.91 -2.90
CA VAL A 35 11.81 0.52 -3.10
C VAL A 35 12.27 1.35 -1.90
N ALA A 36 13.18 0.81 -1.08
CA ALA A 36 13.73 1.54 0.06
C ALA A 36 14.37 2.85 -0.39
N GLY A 37 14.17 3.91 0.37
CA GLY A 37 14.69 5.24 0.06
C GLY A 37 13.95 5.96 -1.05
N LYS A 38 12.87 5.40 -1.57
CA LYS A 38 12.10 5.99 -2.66
C LYS A 38 10.78 6.55 -2.17
N GLU A 39 10.24 7.49 -2.94
CA GLU A 39 8.93 8.03 -2.72
C GLU A 39 7.96 7.35 -3.67
N LEU A 40 6.86 6.82 -3.11
CA LEU A 40 5.84 6.13 -3.89
C LEU A 40 4.59 6.98 -3.98
N THR A 41 3.87 6.82 -5.09
CA THR A 41 2.51 7.36 -5.19
C THR A 41 1.58 6.35 -4.55
N ARG A 42 0.81 6.81 -3.57
CA ARG A 42 -0.19 5.99 -2.90
C ARG A 42 -1.58 6.38 -3.34
N ILE A 43 -2.37 5.39 -3.75
CA ILE A 43 -3.79 5.54 -4.05
C ILE A 43 -4.53 4.64 -3.07
N SER A 44 -5.37 5.23 -2.23
CA SER A 44 -6.04 4.47 -1.16
C SER A 44 -7.39 5.10 -0.86
N ASP A 45 -8.12 4.50 0.08
CA ASP A 45 -9.43 4.98 0.52
C ASP A 45 -9.33 5.53 1.93
N ASP A 46 -10.05 6.62 2.20
CA ASP A 46 -10.17 7.15 3.55
C ASP A 46 -11.32 6.45 4.30
N LYS A 47 -11.58 6.89 5.52
CA LYS A 47 -12.63 6.28 6.36
C LYS A 47 -14.04 6.41 5.77
N ARG A 48 -14.24 7.32 4.84
CA ARG A 48 -15.52 7.53 4.17
C ARG A 48 -15.59 6.79 2.84
N MET A 49 -14.58 5.95 2.55
CA MET A 49 -14.43 5.21 1.30
C MET A 49 -14.29 6.13 0.09
N ILE A 50 -13.72 7.31 0.31
CA ILE A 50 -13.37 8.23 -0.76
C ILE A 50 -11.91 8.01 -1.10
N SER A 51 -11.66 7.76 -2.38
CA SER A 51 -10.30 7.54 -2.88
C SER A 51 -9.47 8.82 -2.79
N TYR A 52 -8.21 8.67 -2.41
CA TYR A 52 -7.26 9.78 -2.39
C TYR A 52 -5.91 9.33 -2.91
N THR A 53 -5.10 10.30 -3.32
CA THR A 53 -3.76 10.07 -3.84
C THR A 53 -2.79 10.98 -3.10
N ASP A 54 -1.71 10.40 -2.60
CA ASP A 54 -0.64 11.17 -1.96
C ASP A 54 0.72 10.50 -2.22
N GLN A 55 1.76 11.00 -1.58
CA GLN A 55 3.11 10.46 -1.69
C GLN A 55 3.48 9.79 -0.38
N LEU A 56 4.17 8.66 -0.47
CA LEU A 56 4.61 7.87 0.66
C LEU A 56 6.12 7.62 0.53
N TYR A 57 6.89 8.11 1.48
CA TYR A 57 8.32 7.85 1.50
C TYR A 57 8.61 6.50 2.16
N VAL A 58 9.44 5.68 1.51
CA VAL A 58 9.86 4.39 2.07
C VAL A 58 11.24 4.59 2.71
N PRO A 59 11.34 4.39 4.04
CA PRO A 59 12.62 4.51 4.73
C PRO A 59 13.66 3.52 4.22
N GLU A 60 14.92 3.72 4.64
CA GLU A 60 16.04 2.88 4.20
C GLU A 60 15.89 1.42 4.63
N ASP A 61 15.16 1.16 5.72
CA ASP A 61 14.91 -0.22 6.14
C ASP A 61 13.79 -0.89 5.35
N GLY A 62 13.16 -0.17 4.44
CA GLY A 62 12.11 -0.71 3.57
C GLY A 62 10.77 -0.96 4.26
N ARG A 63 10.59 -0.50 5.49
CA ARG A 63 9.36 -0.75 6.25
C ARG A 63 8.43 0.43 6.21
N VAL A 64 7.18 0.17 5.88
CA VAL A 64 6.10 1.18 5.89
C VAL A 64 4.89 0.62 6.59
N SER A 65 4.16 1.50 7.28
CA SER A 65 2.89 1.16 7.91
C SER A 65 1.77 1.74 7.05
N VAL A 66 0.82 0.91 6.70
CA VAL A 66 -0.32 1.33 5.89
C VAL A 66 -1.62 0.87 6.54
N THR A 67 -2.69 1.60 6.26
CA THR A 67 -4.03 1.25 6.71
C THR A 67 -4.89 1.01 5.48
N ILE A 68 -5.58 -0.12 5.46
CA ILE A 68 -6.52 -0.43 4.39
C ILE A 68 -7.92 -0.49 5.00
N GLN A 69 -8.82 0.35 4.51
CA GLN A 69 -10.17 0.44 5.04
C GLN A 69 -10.98 -0.83 4.77
N PRO A 70 -12.08 -1.05 5.50
CA PRO A 70 -12.93 -2.22 5.28
C PRO A 70 -13.37 -2.31 3.82
N ASN A 71 -13.23 -3.46 3.22
CA ASN A 71 -13.59 -3.70 1.81
C ASN A 71 -12.90 -2.74 0.85
N GLY A 72 -11.77 -2.18 1.27
CA GLY A 72 -11.01 -1.21 0.49
C GLY A 72 -9.71 -1.78 -0.05
N GLY A 73 -8.94 -0.90 -0.67
CA GLY A 73 -7.67 -1.27 -1.25
C GLY A 73 -6.64 -0.16 -1.18
N ILE A 74 -5.41 -0.52 -1.53
CA ILE A 74 -4.31 0.41 -1.62
C ILE A 74 -3.43 0.02 -2.81
N VAL A 75 -2.90 1.02 -3.50
CA VAL A 75 -1.92 0.82 -4.56
C VAL A 75 -0.75 1.75 -4.28
N LEU A 76 0.46 1.19 -4.31
CA LEU A 76 1.70 1.95 -4.17
C LEU A 76 2.49 1.78 -5.47
N ILE A 77 2.90 2.90 -6.08
CA ILE A 77 3.60 2.90 -7.37
C ILE A 77 4.84 3.77 -7.24
N ASN A 78 6.00 3.25 -7.65
CA ASN A 78 7.21 4.07 -7.67
C ASN A 78 7.43 4.78 -9.00
#